data_93a059912a0494b4afbeb3757cb14212
#
_entry.id   93a059912a0494b4afbeb3757cb14212
#
_cell.length_a   1.000
_cell.length_b   1.000
_cell.length_c   1.000
_cell.angle_alpha   90.00
_cell.angle_beta   90.00
_cell.angle_gamma   90.00
#
_symmetry.space_group_name_H-M   'P 1'
#
loop_
_entity.id
_entity.type
_entity.pdbx_description
1 polymer ?
#
loop_
_entity_poly.entity_id
_entity_poly.type
_entity_poly.pdbx_seq_one_letter_code
_entity_poly.pdbx_strand_id
1 'polypeptide(L)'
;MKLILNADDFGLTESVNHGIVDCLQAGMVKSTTIMMNQPGTQHAVELYHQGKVPEVGLHFTVTAGKPLTPPELVPSLVDAQGNFLDNVTLFDKADVVEEQVTLELNAQYRAAINAGLTINHSVSPHFGGGFKPLKAAFTRA
;
A
#
# COMPACT_ATOMS: atom_id res chain seq x y z
N MET A 1 -15.55 -24.74 1.00
CA MET A 1 -14.55 -23.76 0.55
C MET A 1 -14.99 -22.39 1.05
N LYS A 2 -14.11 -21.60 1.68
CA LYS A 2 -14.40 -20.22 2.05
C LYS A 2 -13.67 -19.32 1.06
N LEU A 3 -14.37 -18.31 0.51
CA LEU A 3 -13.83 -17.30 -0.40
C LEU A 3 -13.88 -15.93 0.28
N ILE A 4 -12.79 -15.22 0.29
CA ILE A 4 -12.72 -13.82 0.72
C ILE A 4 -12.40 -12.98 -0.51
N LEU A 5 -13.28 -12.05 -0.85
CA LEU A 5 -13.03 -11.04 -1.87
C LEU A 5 -12.52 -9.79 -1.17
N ASN A 6 -11.35 -9.30 -1.57
CA ASN A 6 -10.73 -8.08 -1.11
C ASN A 6 -10.84 -7.00 -2.19
N ALA A 7 -11.10 -5.78 -1.82
CA ALA A 7 -11.00 -4.62 -2.70
C ALA A 7 -9.66 -3.94 -2.45
N ASP A 8 -8.79 -3.93 -3.44
CA ASP A 8 -7.50 -3.25 -3.38
C ASP A 8 -7.64 -1.73 -3.58
N ASP A 9 -6.56 -0.97 -3.36
CA ASP A 9 -6.42 0.45 -3.68
C ASP A 9 -7.28 1.42 -2.85
N PHE A 10 -7.73 1.05 -1.66
CA PHE A 10 -8.36 2.00 -0.73
C PHE A 10 -7.35 3.11 -0.36
N GLY A 11 -7.75 4.35 -0.52
CA GLY A 11 -6.84 5.50 -0.37
C GLY A 11 -6.29 6.05 -1.69
N LEU A 12 -6.51 5.40 -2.83
CA LEU A 12 -6.02 5.89 -4.12
C LEU A 12 -6.61 7.28 -4.44
N THR A 13 -7.93 7.40 -4.41
CA THR A 13 -8.69 8.66 -4.55
C THR A 13 -9.97 8.60 -3.72
N GLU A 14 -10.61 9.74 -3.45
CA GLU A 14 -11.90 9.78 -2.78
C GLU A 14 -12.99 9.01 -3.54
N SER A 15 -13.01 9.09 -4.87
CA SER A 15 -13.98 8.36 -5.69
C SER A 15 -13.82 6.84 -5.57
N VAL A 16 -12.57 6.35 -5.56
CA VAL A 16 -12.27 4.93 -5.33
C VAL A 16 -12.70 4.52 -3.94
N ASN A 17 -12.43 5.34 -2.94
CA ASN A 17 -12.82 5.08 -1.55
C ASN A 17 -14.36 4.91 -1.41
N HIS A 18 -15.14 5.79 -2.03
CA HIS A 18 -16.60 5.66 -2.03
C HIS A 18 -17.06 4.36 -2.69
N GLY A 19 -16.52 4.02 -3.88
CA GLY A 19 -16.87 2.78 -4.56
C GLY A 19 -16.55 1.52 -3.74
N ILE A 20 -15.41 1.53 -3.03
CA ILE A 20 -15.03 0.42 -2.12
C ILE A 20 -16.01 0.31 -0.96
N VAL A 21 -16.37 1.43 -0.33
CA VAL A 21 -17.35 1.45 0.78
C VAL A 21 -18.70 0.93 0.30
N ASP A 22 -19.17 1.33 -0.88
CA ASP A 22 -20.44 0.84 -1.45
C ASP A 22 -20.40 -0.69 -1.66
N CYS A 23 -19.29 -1.23 -2.17
CA CYS A 23 -19.10 -2.68 -2.34
C CYS A 23 -19.07 -3.44 -1.01
N LEU A 24 -18.43 -2.87 0.03
CA LEU A 24 -18.42 -3.43 1.37
C LEU A 24 -19.83 -3.43 1.97
N GLN A 25 -20.57 -2.34 1.86
CA GLN A 25 -21.94 -2.21 2.36
C GLN A 25 -22.92 -3.13 1.62
N ALA A 26 -22.75 -3.32 0.33
CA ALA A 26 -23.52 -4.28 -0.45
C ALA A 26 -23.15 -5.74 -0.15
N GLY A 27 -22.12 -5.99 0.66
CA GLY A 27 -21.66 -7.33 1.02
C GLY A 27 -20.93 -8.07 -0.11
N MET A 28 -20.59 -7.37 -1.20
CA MET A 28 -19.87 -7.95 -2.36
C MET A 28 -18.43 -8.30 -2.00
N VAL A 29 -17.76 -7.44 -1.25
CA VAL A 29 -16.42 -7.68 -0.71
C VAL A 29 -16.46 -7.70 0.82
N LYS A 30 -15.46 -8.28 1.46
CA LYS A 30 -15.40 -8.44 2.92
C LYS A 30 -14.26 -7.68 3.57
N SER A 31 -13.24 -7.35 2.81
CA SER A 31 -12.10 -6.58 3.26
C SER A 31 -11.58 -5.66 2.17
N THR A 32 -10.70 -4.74 2.55
CA THR A 32 -9.98 -3.85 1.63
C THR A 32 -8.56 -3.66 2.11
N THR A 33 -7.68 -3.16 1.24
CA THR A 33 -6.30 -2.82 1.59
C THR A 33 -5.99 -1.38 1.28
N ILE A 34 -5.51 -0.65 2.29
CA ILE A 34 -5.27 0.80 2.23
C ILE A 34 -3.84 1.12 1.77
N MET A 35 -3.72 2.09 0.87
CA MET A 35 -2.47 2.73 0.45
C MET A 35 -2.22 3.95 1.32
N MET A 36 -1.02 4.06 1.92
CA MET A 36 -0.70 5.13 2.87
C MET A 36 -0.04 6.36 2.24
N ASN A 37 0.23 6.34 0.95
CA ASN A 37 0.99 7.38 0.23
C ASN A 37 0.22 7.99 -0.96
N GLN A 38 -1.11 7.88 -0.97
CA GLN A 38 -1.93 8.32 -2.10
C GLN A 38 -2.82 9.52 -1.73
N PRO A 39 -3.32 10.28 -2.71
CA PRO A 39 -4.14 11.47 -2.45
C PRO A 39 -5.40 11.22 -1.63
N GLY A 40 -6.01 10.05 -1.74
CA GLY A 40 -7.22 9.67 -1.01
C GLY A 40 -6.97 9.04 0.36
N THR A 41 -5.71 8.91 0.81
CA THR A 41 -5.37 8.23 2.07
C THR A 41 -6.07 8.83 3.28
N GLN A 42 -6.03 10.17 3.43
CA GLN A 42 -6.66 10.84 4.57
C GLN A 42 -8.17 10.55 4.63
N HIS A 43 -8.85 10.67 3.50
CA HIS A 43 -10.28 10.36 3.39
C HIS A 43 -10.58 8.87 3.69
N ALA A 44 -9.70 7.97 3.26
CA ALA A 44 -9.85 6.54 3.57
C ALA A 44 -9.75 6.27 5.09
N VAL A 45 -8.80 6.90 5.77
CA VAL A 45 -8.63 6.83 7.24
C VAL A 45 -9.88 7.35 7.94
N GLU A 46 -10.46 8.46 7.48
CA GLU A 46 -11.69 9.02 8.03
C GLU A 46 -12.87 8.05 7.89
N LEU A 47 -13.04 7.41 6.72
CA LEU A 47 -14.08 6.42 6.49
C LEU A 47 -13.92 5.18 7.38
N TYR A 48 -12.68 4.75 7.63
CA TYR A 48 -12.39 3.67 8.58
C TYR A 48 -12.82 4.05 10.00
N HIS A 49 -12.45 5.23 10.49
CA HIS A 49 -12.84 5.71 11.83
C HIS A 49 -14.35 5.97 11.98
N GLN A 50 -15.05 6.22 10.87
CA GLN A 50 -16.52 6.28 10.84
C GLN A 50 -17.18 4.90 10.89
N GLY A 51 -16.43 3.82 10.94
CA GLY A 51 -16.94 2.45 10.94
C GLY A 51 -17.50 1.98 9.59
N LYS A 52 -17.15 2.67 8.48
CA LYS A 52 -17.59 2.28 7.13
C LYS A 52 -16.82 1.08 6.58
N VAL A 53 -15.64 0.82 7.13
CA VAL A 53 -14.72 -0.24 6.70
C VAL A 53 -14.44 -1.12 7.91
N PRO A 54 -15.00 -2.35 7.96
CA PRO A 54 -14.90 -3.22 9.14
C PRO A 54 -13.53 -3.88 9.30
N GLU A 55 -12.87 -4.19 8.18
CA GLU A 55 -11.56 -4.82 8.13
C GLU A 55 -10.69 -4.15 7.09
N VAL A 56 -9.44 -3.84 7.47
CA VAL A 56 -8.47 -3.22 6.57
C VAL A 56 -7.12 -3.91 6.66
N GLY A 57 -6.55 -4.20 5.50
CA GLY A 57 -5.17 -4.60 5.36
C GLY A 57 -4.31 -3.44 4.85
N LEU A 58 -3.01 -3.63 4.75
CA LEU A 58 -2.08 -2.66 4.19
C LEU A 58 -1.72 -3.03 2.75
N HIS A 59 -1.96 -2.11 1.82
CA HIS A 59 -1.54 -2.20 0.43
C HIS A 59 -0.19 -1.49 0.29
N PHE A 60 0.90 -2.23 0.43
CA PHE A 60 2.23 -1.66 0.28
C PHE A 60 2.45 -1.15 -1.14
N THR A 61 2.88 0.10 -1.28
CA THR A 61 3.03 0.77 -2.56
C THR A 61 4.48 1.23 -2.74
N VAL A 62 5.16 0.68 -3.75
CA VAL A 62 6.53 1.06 -4.12
C VAL A 62 6.66 1.39 -5.62
N THR A 63 5.54 1.52 -6.32
CA THR A 63 5.48 1.73 -7.78
C THR A 63 4.53 2.84 -8.20
N ALA A 64 3.96 3.58 -7.24
CA ALA A 64 3.03 4.67 -7.53
C ALA A 64 3.08 5.76 -6.44
N GLY A 65 3.01 7.01 -6.86
CA GLY A 65 3.06 8.16 -5.96
C GLY A 65 4.46 8.46 -5.45
N LYS A 66 4.55 8.99 -4.23
CA LYS A 66 5.82 9.30 -3.55
C LYS A 66 6.04 8.39 -2.36
N PRO A 67 7.29 8.07 -2.02
CA PRO A 67 7.59 7.37 -0.77
C PRO A 67 7.20 8.21 0.44
N LEU A 68 6.87 7.55 1.55
CA LEU A 68 6.75 8.20 2.87
C LEU A 68 8.13 8.44 3.49
N THR A 69 9.11 7.64 3.11
CA THR A 69 10.52 7.84 3.45
C THR A 69 11.07 9.01 2.62
N PRO A 70 11.94 9.87 3.17
CA PRO A 70 12.64 10.88 2.38
C PRO A 70 13.31 10.27 1.16
N PRO A 71 13.10 10.81 -0.07
CA PRO A 71 13.62 10.23 -1.32
C PRO A 71 15.13 9.99 -1.34
N GLU A 72 15.88 10.84 -0.64
CA GLU A 72 17.33 10.73 -0.49
C GLU A 72 17.79 9.49 0.28
N LEU A 73 16.90 8.86 1.06
CA LEU A 73 17.17 7.61 1.78
C LEU A 73 16.75 6.37 0.99
N VAL A 74 16.00 6.55 -0.09
CA VAL A 74 15.51 5.46 -0.95
C VAL A 74 15.79 5.70 -2.44
N PRO A 75 17.01 6.16 -2.82
CA PRO A 75 17.33 6.60 -4.19
C PRO A 75 17.20 5.47 -5.22
N SER A 76 17.25 4.19 -4.84
CA SER A 76 17.06 3.09 -5.78
C SER A 76 15.60 2.89 -6.20
N LEU A 77 14.64 3.49 -5.47
CA LEU A 77 13.20 3.32 -5.68
C LEU A 77 12.55 4.48 -6.42
N VAL A 78 13.25 5.61 -6.56
CA VAL A 78 12.65 6.86 -7.03
C VAL A 78 13.32 7.42 -8.29
N ASP A 79 12.58 8.25 -9.01
CA ASP A 79 13.06 9.06 -10.11
C ASP A 79 13.73 10.36 -9.63
N ALA A 80 14.22 11.17 -10.58
CA ALA A 80 14.85 12.45 -10.29
C ALA A 80 13.90 13.49 -9.65
N GLN A 81 12.60 13.28 -9.70
CA GLN A 81 11.56 14.10 -9.09
C GLN A 81 11.13 13.59 -7.71
N GLY A 82 11.70 12.48 -7.26
CA GLY A 82 11.39 11.84 -5.98
C GLY A 82 10.08 11.06 -5.97
N ASN A 83 9.55 10.69 -7.15
CA ASN A 83 8.41 9.79 -7.25
C ASN A 83 8.91 8.35 -7.35
N PHE A 84 8.09 7.39 -6.92
CA PHE A 84 8.39 5.98 -7.20
C PHE A 84 8.53 5.72 -8.70
N LEU A 85 9.46 4.83 -9.05
CA LEU A 85 9.56 4.26 -10.39
C LEU A 85 8.30 3.44 -10.69
N ASP A 86 7.88 3.40 -11.95
CA ASP A 86 6.81 2.49 -12.36
C ASP A 86 7.24 1.02 -12.22
N ASN A 87 6.26 0.12 -12.21
CA ASN A 87 6.50 -1.30 -11.96
C ASN A 87 7.46 -1.96 -12.97
N VAL A 88 7.40 -1.58 -14.24
CA VAL A 88 8.28 -2.13 -15.27
C VAL A 88 9.71 -1.68 -15.00
N THR A 89 9.92 -0.39 -14.83
CA THR A 89 11.25 0.19 -14.55
C THR A 89 11.85 -0.35 -13.26
N LEU A 90 11.05 -0.43 -12.18
CA LEU A 90 11.54 -0.89 -10.88
C LEU A 90 11.90 -2.38 -10.91
N PHE A 91 11.07 -3.22 -11.53
CA PHE A 91 11.28 -4.68 -11.50
C PHE A 91 12.38 -5.15 -12.44
N ASP A 92 12.65 -4.40 -13.51
CA ASP A 92 13.75 -4.66 -14.41
C ASP A 92 15.09 -4.08 -13.92
N LYS A 93 15.04 -3.24 -12.88
CA LYS A 93 16.22 -2.58 -12.31
C LYS A 93 17.05 -3.58 -11.49
N ALA A 94 18.32 -3.73 -11.87
CA ALA A 94 19.23 -4.71 -11.23
C ALA A 94 19.82 -4.24 -9.89
N ASP A 95 19.78 -2.93 -9.63
CA ASP A 95 20.45 -2.27 -8.50
C ASP A 95 19.48 -1.75 -7.41
N VAL A 96 18.29 -2.33 -7.32
CA VAL A 96 17.37 -2.03 -6.23
C VAL A 96 17.92 -2.55 -4.90
N VAL A 97 18.01 -1.65 -3.92
CA VAL A 97 18.57 -1.93 -2.61
C VAL A 97 17.48 -2.41 -1.66
N GLU A 98 17.58 -3.68 -1.20
CA GLU A 98 16.58 -4.33 -0.33
C GLU A 98 16.33 -3.55 0.97
N GLU A 99 17.37 -2.99 1.57
CA GLU A 99 17.26 -2.18 2.79
C GLU A 99 16.40 -0.93 2.58
N GLN A 100 16.46 -0.31 1.38
CA GLN A 100 15.61 0.84 1.06
C GLN A 100 14.15 0.43 0.90
N VAL A 101 13.89 -0.72 0.28
CA VAL A 101 12.53 -1.29 0.23
C VAL A 101 12.01 -1.54 1.65
N THR A 102 12.81 -2.19 2.50
CA THR A 102 12.45 -2.46 3.89
C THR A 102 12.17 -1.19 4.68
N LEU A 103 12.98 -0.15 4.48
CA LEU A 103 12.80 1.15 5.13
C LEU A 103 11.45 1.77 4.77
N GLU A 104 11.11 1.76 3.48
CA GLU A 104 9.84 2.31 2.99
C GLU A 104 8.63 1.50 3.47
N LEU A 105 8.68 0.16 3.39
CA LEU A 105 7.58 -0.67 3.89
C LEU A 105 7.32 -0.42 5.38
N ASN A 106 8.38 -0.28 6.19
CA ASN A 106 8.25 0.08 7.60
C ASN A 106 7.66 1.48 7.80
N ALA A 107 8.00 2.46 6.95
CA ALA A 107 7.42 3.79 7.01
C ALA A 107 5.90 3.75 6.73
N GLN A 108 5.47 3.01 5.72
CA GLN A 108 4.05 2.84 5.38
C GLN A 108 3.29 2.10 6.50
N TYR A 109 3.86 1.05 7.06
CA TYR A 109 3.26 0.34 8.19
C TYR A 109 3.10 1.25 9.42
N ARG A 110 4.16 1.98 9.79
CA ARG A 110 4.10 2.93 10.90
C ARG A 110 3.08 4.04 10.67
N ALA A 111 2.96 4.54 9.44
CA ALA A 111 1.94 5.53 9.09
C ALA A 111 0.53 4.98 9.31
N ALA A 112 0.26 3.74 8.93
CA ALA A 112 -1.03 3.08 9.16
C ALA A 112 -1.33 2.95 10.66
N ILE A 113 -0.38 2.47 11.46
CA ILE A 113 -0.55 2.33 12.91
C ILE A 113 -0.74 3.69 13.58
N ASN A 114 0.04 4.71 13.20
CA ASN A 114 -0.07 6.06 13.73
C ASN A 114 -1.41 6.73 13.36
N ALA A 115 -1.99 6.35 12.22
CA ALA A 115 -3.34 6.75 11.82
C ALA A 115 -4.45 6.01 12.58
N GLY A 116 -4.10 5.11 13.53
CA GLY A 116 -5.07 4.37 14.34
C GLY A 116 -5.73 3.19 13.61
N LEU A 117 -5.13 2.70 12.54
CA LEU A 117 -5.65 1.55 11.80
C LEU A 117 -5.22 0.23 12.48
N THR A 118 -6.12 -0.74 12.50
CA THR A 118 -5.80 -2.13 12.90
C THR A 118 -5.59 -2.96 11.64
N ILE A 119 -4.34 -3.19 11.29
CA ILE A 119 -3.96 -3.93 10.07
C ILE A 119 -3.99 -5.43 10.38
N ASN A 120 -4.80 -6.20 9.65
CA ASN A 120 -4.95 -7.64 9.85
C ASN A 120 -4.33 -8.49 8.73
N HIS A 121 -3.97 -7.88 7.60
CA HIS A 121 -3.27 -8.53 6.48
C HIS A 121 -2.53 -7.50 5.64
N SER A 122 -1.73 -7.97 4.69
CA SER A 122 -1.06 -7.09 3.75
C SER A 122 -1.01 -7.70 2.35
N VAL A 123 -1.01 -6.85 1.35
CA VAL A 123 -0.80 -7.21 -0.06
C VAL A 123 0.27 -6.33 -0.67
N SER A 124 0.86 -6.79 -1.76
CA SER A 124 1.79 -6.03 -2.59
C SER A 124 1.20 -5.83 -3.98
N PRO A 125 1.25 -4.62 -4.55
CA PRO A 125 0.81 -4.38 -5.91
C PRO A 125 1.68 -5.16 -6.92
N HIS A 126 1.11 -5.38 -8.09
CA HIS A 126 1.78 -5.95 -9.25
C HIS A 126 2.49 -7.31 -9.01
N PHE A 127 2.02 -8.12 -8.07
CA PHE A 127 2.58 -9.45 -7.78
C PHE A 127 4.10 -9.46 -7.72
N GLY A 128 4.68 -8.55 -6.93
CA GLY A 128 6.12 -8.50 -6.70
C GLY A 128 6.75 -9.78 -6.11
N GLY A 129 6.01 -10.90 -6.09
CA GLY A 129 6.47 -12.18 -5.56
C GLY A 129 7.69 -12.77 -6.30
N GLY A 130 7.95 -12.33 -7.54
CA GLY A 130 9.18 -12.60 -8.28
C GLY A 130 10.30 -11.59 -8.02
N PHE A 131 9.98 -10.44 -7.48
CA PHE A 131 10.94 -9.38 -7.20
C PHE A 131 11.63 -9.63 -5.86
N LYS A 132 12.86 -10.14 -5.92
CA LYS A 132 13.61 -10.61 -4.74
C LYS A 132 13.72 -9.58 -3.60
N PRO A 133 14.04 -8.27 -3.87
CA PRO A 133 14.14 -7.28 -2.80
C PRO A 133 12.83 -7.11 -2.03
N LEU A 134 11.69 -7.09 -2.71
CA LEU A 134 10.39 -6.95 -2.08
C LEU A 134 10.03 -8.18 -1.25
N LYS A 135 10.26 -9.39 -1.78
CA LYS A 135 10.02 -10.64 -1.06
C LYS A 135 10.83 -10.72 0.23
N ALA A 136 12.10 -10.35 0.17
CA ALA A 136 12.98 -10.36 1.34
C ALA A 136 12.54 -9.31 2.38
N ALA A 137 12.17 -8.10 1.95
CA ALA A 137 11.64 -7.05 2.82
C ALA A 137 10.36 -7.49 3.55
N PHE A 138 9.40 -8.11 2.84
CA PHE A 138 8.18 -8.66 3.44
C PHE A 138 8.42 -9.76 4.48
N THR A 139 9.52 -10.49 4.37
CA THR A 139 9.84 -11.56 5.32
C THR A 139 10.45 -11.01 6.62
N ARG A 140 10.96 -9.77 6.60
CA ARG A 140 11.64 -9.12 7.74
C ARG A 140 10.78 -8.07 8.45
N ALA A 141 9.72 -7.60 7.80
CA ALA A 141 8.78 -6.62 8.37
C ALA A 141 7.68 -7.30 9.17
#